data_e4edd4bf52d253c6a8997b39b978cbce
#
_entry.id   e4edd4bf52d253c6a8997b39b978cbce
#
_cell.length_a   1.000
_cell.length_b   1.000
_cell.length_c   1.000
_cell.angle_alpha   90.00
_cell.angle_beta   90.00
_cell.angle_gamma   90.00
#
_symmetry.space_group_name_H-M   'P 1'
#
loop_
_entity.id
_entity.type
_entity.pdbx_description
1 polymer ?
#
loop_
_entity_poly.entity_id
_entity_poly.type
_entity_poly.pdbx_seq_one_letter_code
_entity_poly.pdbx_strand_id
1 'polypeptide(L)'
;MSNSTITFDAIVQSQSSKEVSVNAMFDALSPASLYGRRQSTSSGLTWGYYGGNVLVNGVLTQIANGTLTLTASTTCYIEATPTTGAISFNTTGFTPGRVPLYTVPTGAATVNSYTDHRLAVPDVTGRLAKAMSDANTTLTFAEIRNQILEFTGTLTAARNIVLPLVPRQWTVFNSTTGGFGLQ
;
A
#
# COMPACT_ATOMS: atom_id res chain seq x y z
N MET A 1 26.16 -23.70 -2.18
CA MET A 1 25.76 -22.95 -0.96
C MET A 1 25.23 -21.61 -1.41
N SER A 2 24.10 -21.18 -0.86
CA SER A 2 23.58 -19.84 -1.11
C SER A 2 24.42 -18.80 -0.35
N ASN A 3 24.80 -17.70 -1.00
CA ASN A 3 25.47 -16.56 -0.35
C ASN A 3 24.46 -15.60 0.31
N SER A 4 23.24 -16.08 0.55
CA SER A 4 22.21 -15.30 1.25
C SER A 4 22.57 -15.13 2.71
N THR A 5 22.31 -13.95 3.27
CA THR A 5 22.40 -13.68 4.71
C THR A 5 21.24 -14.32 5.49
N ILE A 6 20.23 -14.84 4.80
CA ILE A 6 19.10 -15.56 5.36
C ILE A 6 19.37 -17.06 5.20
N THR A 7 19.36 -17.79 6.29
CA THR A 7 19.51 -19.25 6.28
C THR A 7 18.14 -19.90 6.25
N PHE A 8 17.73 -20.35 5.07
CA PHE A 8 16.55 -21.22 4.91
C PHE A 8 16.98 -22.68 4.83
N ASP A 9 16.07 -23.59 5.14
CA ASP A 9 16.27 -25.01 4.94
C ASP A 9 16.52 -25.32 3.47
N ALA A 10 17.59 -26.05 3.18
CA ALA A 10 17.91 -26.42 1.81
C ALA A 10 16.94 -27.51 1.32
N ILE A 11 16.33 -27.28 0.15
CA ILE A 11 15.51 -28.29 -0.54
C ILE A 11 16.41 -29.07 -1.49
N VAL A 12 16.54 -30.36 -1.25
CA VAL A 12 17.33 -31.24 -2.11
C VAL A 12 16.43 -32.11 -3.01
N GLN A 13 16.97 -32.55 -4.16
CA GLN A 13 16.19 -33.29 -5.17
C GLN A 13 15.55 -34.58 -4.62
N SER A 14 16.25 -35.29 -3.72
CA SER A 14 15.79 -36.51 -3.10
C SER A 14 14.99 -36.34 -1.80
N GLN A 15 14.76 -35.10 -1.36
CA GLN A 15 14.02 -34.85 -0.12
C GLN A 15 12.56 -35.26 -0.26
N SER A 16 12.06 -36.05 0.71
CA SER A 16 10.63 -36.29 0.90
C SER A 16 9.95 -35.08 1.51
N SER A 17 8.65 -34.90 1.27
CA SER A 17 7.86 -33.81 1.85
C SER A 17 8.44 -32.42 1.61
N LYS A 18 8.85 -32.13 0.37
CA LYS A 18 9.40 -30.83 -0.04
C LYS A 18 8.43 -29.69 0.22
N GLU A 19 7.14 -29.97 0.15
CA GLU A 19 6.05 -29.05 0.44
C GLU A 19 6.11 -28.50 1.87
N VAL A 20 6.62 -29.26 2.84
CA VAL A 20 6.78 -28.81 4.23
C VAL A 20 7.82 -27.70 4.31
N SER A 21 8.99 -27.88 3.68
CA SER A 21 10.04 -26.85 3.65
C SER A 21 9.61 -25.61 2.88
N VAL A 22 8.91 -25.79 1.74
CA VAL A 22 8.39 -24.66 0.94
C VAL A 22 7.33 -23.90 1.74
N ASN A 23 6.40 -24.58 2.39
CA ASN A 23 5.37 -23.96 3.19
C ASN A 23 5.95 -23.22 4.40
N ALA A 24 6.99 -23.78 5.06
CA ALA A 24 7.68 -23.11 6.15
C ALA A 24 8.39 -21.83 5.70
N MET A 25 9.01 -21.82 4.50
CA MET A 25 9.60 -20.61 3.92
C MET A 25 8.53 -19.56 3.61
N PHE A 26 7.38 -19.96 3.05
CA PHE A 26 6.28 -19.04 2.79
C PHE A 26 5.68 -18.49 4.07
N ASP A 27 5.58 -19.31 5.11
CA ASP A 27 5.11 -18.86 6.43
C ASP A 27 6.07 -17.84 7.05
N ALA A 28 7.37 -18.08 6.95
CA ALA A 28 8.40 -17.12 7.40
C ALA A 28 8.34 -15.77 6.64
N LEU A 29 7.89 -15.77 5.38
CA LEU A 29 7.70 -14.57 4.56
C LEU A 29 6.29 -13.98 4.70
N SER A 30 5.39 -14.61 5.45
CA SER A 30 3.98 -14.23 5.59
C SER A 30 3.76 -12.74 5.90
N PRO A 31 4.50 -12.08 6.80
CA PRO A 31 4.35 -10.65 7.04
C PRO A 31 4.58 -9.78 5.78
N ALA A 32 5.51 -10.20 4.92
CA ALA A 32 5.78 -9.49 3.66
C ALA A 32 4.72 -9.75 2.59
N SER A 33 3.97 -10.86 2.71
CA SER A 33 2.91 -11.22 1.76
C SER A 33 1.50 -10.78 2.21
N LEU A 34 1.38 -10.14 3.36
CA LEU A 34 0.10 -9.61 3.85
C LEU A 34 -0.61 -8.79 2.78
N TYR A 35 -1.90 -9.11 2.54
CA TYR A 35 -2.73 -8.58 1.46
C TYR A 35 -2.23 -8.87 0.04
N GLY A 36 -1.23 -9.76 -0.13
CA GLY A 36 -0.74 -10.17 -1.43
C GLY A 36 -1.84 -10.79 -2.30
N ARG A 37 -1.76 -10.57 -3.61
CA ARG A 37 -2.68 -11.20 -4.54
C ARG A 37 -2.53 -12.71 -4.48
N ARG A 38 -3.62 -13.41 -4.18
CA ARG A 38 -3.68 -14.87 -4.15
C ARG A 38 -4.15 -15.38 -5.50
N GLN A 39 -3.21 -15.71 -6.38
CA GLN A 39 -3.50 -16.11 -7.76
C GLN A 39 -4.40 -17.35 -7.83
N SER A 40 -4.23 -18.33 -6.94
CA SER A 40 -4.99 -19.58 -6.94
C SER A 40 -6.50 -19.41 -6.71
N THR A 41 -6.92 -18.25 -6.17
CA THR A 41 -8.35 -17.91 -5.94
C THR A 41 -8.79 -16.69 -6.73
N SER A 42 -7.92 -16.15 -7.60
CA SER A 42 -8.23 -15.02 -8.48
C SER A 42 -8.65 -15.54 -9.84
N SER A 43 -9.86 -15.21 -10.28
CA SER A 43 -10.40 -15.60 -11.60
C SER A 43 -11.49 -14.63 -12.02
N GLY A 44 -11.51 -14.23 -13.28
CA GLY A 44 -12.49 -13.27 -13.78
C GLY A 44 -12.42 -11.95 -13.03
N LEU A 45 -13.50 -11.55 -12.39
CA LEU A 45 -13.59 -10.38 -11.51
C LEU A 45 -13.34 -10.72 -10.03
N THR A 46 -13.07 -11.97 -9.71
CA THR A 46 -12.72 -12.37 -8.34
C THR A 46 -11.25 -12.09 -8.07
N TRP A 47 -11.00 -11.26 -7.08
CA TRP A 47 -9.66 -10.92 -6.57
C TRP A 47 -9.41 -11.67 -5.26
N GLY A 48 -8.52 -12.68 -5.30
CA GLY A 48 -8.06 -13.36 -4.10
C GLY A 48 -6.93 -12.60 -3.42
N TYR A 49 -6.88 -12.66 -2.10
CA TYR A 49 -5.80 -12.10 -1.31
C TYR A 49 -5.35 -13.03 -0.19
N TYR A 50 -4.07 -12.92 0.16
CA TYR A 50 -3.52 -13.56 1.35
C TYR A 50 -3.79 -12.69 2.58
N GLY A 51 -4.18 -13.34 3.67
CA GLY A 51 -4.17 -12.75 4.99
C GLY A 51 -2.77 -12.73 5.60
N GLY A 52 -2.71 -12.67 6.88
CA GLY A 52 -1.49 -12.61 7.69
C GLY A 52 -1.73 -11.87 8.99
N ASN A 53 -0.66 -11.50 9.67
CA ASN A 53 -0.73 -10.75 10.92
C ASN A 53 -0.45 -9.27 10.68
N VAL A 54 -1.25 -8.41 11.30
CA VAL A 54 -1.10 -6.96 11.26
C VAL A 54 -1.26 -6.38 12.67
N LEU A 55 -0.53 -5.34 12.98
CA LEU A 55 -0.73 -4.58 14.21
C LEU A 55 -1.88 -3.58 14.02
N VAL A 56 -2.97 -3.78 14.75
CA VAL A 56 -4.11 -2.88 14.80
C VAL A 56 -4.16 -2.26 16.20
N ASN A 57 -3.94 -0.96 16.30
CA ASN A 57 -3.89 -0.25 17.59
C ASN A 57 -2.94 -0.92 18.62
N GLY A 58 -1.79 -1.44 18.16
CA GLY A 58 -0.81 -2.13 19.01
C GLY A 58 -1.16 -3.58 19.35
N VAL A 59 -2.29 -4.10 18.89
CA VAL A 59 -2.71 -5.49 19.06
C VAL A 59 -2.43 -6.29 17.80
N LEU A 60 -1.74 -7.43 17.95
CA LEU A 60 -1.52 -8.34 16.83
C LEU A 60 -2.86 -8.98 16.42
N THR A 61 -3.30 -8.65 15.21
CA THR A 61 -4.58 -9.10 14.67
C THR A 61 -4.34 -9.98 13.44
N GLN A 62 -4.94 -11.16 13.43
CA GLN A 62 -4.87 -12.07 12.29
C GLN A 62 -5.96 -11.75 11.28
N ILE A 63 -5.56 -11.58 10.02
CA ILE A 63 -6.45 -11.41 8.88
C ILE A 63 -6.49 -12.74 8.11
N ALA A 64 -7.68 -13.27 7.89
CA ALA A 64 -7.85 -14.49 7.11
C ALA A 64 -7.61 -14.24 5.61
N ASN A 65 -7.23 -15.29 4.88
CA ASN A 65 -7.28 -15.28 3.41
C ASN A 65 -8.71 -15.04 2.94
N GLY A 66 -8.87 -14.34 1.82
CA GLY A 66 -10.22 -14.05 1.32
C GLY A 66 -10.25 -13.70 -0.17
N THR A 67 -11.43 -13.29 -0.60
CA THR A 67 -11.69 -12.82 -1.97
C THR A 67 -12.59 -11.60 -1.96
N LEU A 68 -12.47 -10.78 -3.02
CA LEU A 68 -13.37 -9.67 -3.34
C LEU A 68 -13.94 -9.91 -4.75
N THR A 69 -15.22 -9.68 -4.95
CA THR A 69 -15.81 -9.64 -6.29
C THR A 69 -15.82 -8.20 -6.77
N LEU A 70 -14.92 -7.89 -7.71
CA LEU A 70 -14.73 -6.52 -8.21
C LEU A 70 -15.85 -6.12 -9.17
N THR A 71 -16.10 -4.82 -9.28
CA THR A 71 -17.06 -4.26 -10.24
C THR A 71 -16.50 -4.31 -11.66
N ALA A 72 -17.31 -4.70 -12.62
CA ALA A 72 -16.94 -4.77 -14.05
C ALA A 72 -16.76 -3.38 -14.68
N SER A 73 -15.93 -3.30 -15.73
CA SER A 73 -15.79 -2.14 -16.63
C SER A 73 -15.49 -0.82 -15.91
N THR A 74 -14.66 -0.88 -14.86
CA THR A 74 -14.28 0.31 -14.07
C THR A 74 -12.87 0.13 -13.49
N THR A 75 -12.41 1.10 -12.72
CA THR A 75 -11.22 0.95 -11.90
C THR A 75 -11.62 0.72 -10.44
N CYS A 76 -11.22 -0.41 -9.88
CA CYS A 76 -11.43 -0.74 -8.47
C CYS A 76 -10.19 -0.37 -7.66
N TYR A 77 -10.38 0.25 -6.51
CA TYR A 77 -9.35 0.66 -5.56
C TYR A 77 -9.47 -0.20 -4.32
N ILE A 78 -8.56 -1.17 -4.19
CA ILE A 78 -8.55 -2.11 -3.05
C ILE A 78 -7.75 -1.48 -1.92
N GLU A 79 -8.33 -1.47 -0.74
CA GLU A 79 -7.81 -0.77 0.44
C GLU A 79 -8.08 -1.55 1.73
N ALA A 80 -7.27 -1.33 2.77
CA ALA A 80 -7.47 -1.91 4.09
C ALA A 80 -7.88 -0.84 5.11
N THR A 81 -8.74 -1.24 6.06
CA THR A 81 -9.13 -0.40 7.18
C THR A 81 -8.04 -0.46 8.26
N PRO A 82 -7.39 0.67 8.63
CA PRO A 82 -6.27 0.63 9.59
C PRO A 82 -6.69 0.20 11.00
N THR A 83 -7.97 0.39 11.37
CA THR A 83 -8.49 0.05 12.70
C THR A 83 -8.91 -1.41 12.87
N THR A 84 -9.03 -2.16 11.78
CA THR A 84 -9.47 -3.58 11.82
C THR A 84 -8.63 -4.49 10.93
N GLY A 85 -7.85 -3.94 10.00
CA GLY A 85 -7.16 -4.70 8.96
C GLY A 85 -8.09 -5.25 7.87
N ALA A 86 -9.39 -5.00 7.93
CA ALA A 86 -10.35 -5.52 6.96
C ALA A 86 -10.12 -4.92 5.57
N ILE A 87 -10.25 -5.76 4.53
CA ILE A 87 -10.06 -5.39 3.13
C ILE A 87 -11.42 -5.09 2.50
N SER A 88 -11.45 -4.03 1.71
CA SER A 88 -12.59 -3.66 0.88
C SER A 88 -12.11 -3.01 -0.41
N PHE A 89 -13.03 -2.67 -1.31
CA PHE A 89 -12.73 -1.84 -2.47
C PHE A 89 -13.87 -0.84 -2.73
N ASN A 90 -13.55 0.19 -3.50
CA ASN A 90 -14.51 1.12 -4.08
C ASN A 90 -14.09 1.49 -5.52
N THR A 91 -14.89 2.29 -6.23
CA THR A 91 -14.66 2.66 -7.63
C THR A 91 -14.39 4.15 -7.85
N THR A 92 -14.28 4.92 -6.77
CA THR A 92 -14.16 6.39 -6.82
C THR A 92 -12.77 6.92 -6.46
N GLY A 93 -11.85 6.03 -6.02
CA GLY A 93 -10.52 6.38 -5.54
C GLY A 93 -10.28 5.84 -4.14
N PHE A 94 -9.04 5.86 -3.67
CA PHE A 94 -8.72 5.43 -2.30
C PHE A 94 -9.42 6.34 -1.28
N THR A 95 -10.09 5.73 -0.32
CA THR A 95 -10.79 6.45 0.74
C THR A 95 -9.77 7.11 1.68
N PRO A 96 -9.91 8.42 2.00
CA PRO A 96 -9.06 9.06 3.00
C PRO A 96 -9.04 8.29 4.33
N GLY A 97 -7.86 8.11 4.91
CA GLY A 97 -7.68 7.35 6.15
C GLY A 97 -7.61 5.83 6.00
N ARG A 98 -7.74 5.29 4.79
CA ARG A 98 -7.51 3.87 4.52
C ARG A 98 -6.12 3.61 3.96
N VAL A 99 -5.66 2.37 4.03
CA VAL A 99 -4.36 1.95 3.50
C VAL A 99 -4.54 1.48 2.06
N PRO A 100 -3.98 2.18 1.05
CA PRO A 100 -4.03 1.75 -0.34
C PRO A 100 -3.30 0.41 -0.52
N LEU A 101 -3.94 -0.53 -1.21
CA LEU A 101 -3.34 -1.83 -1.53
C LEU A 101 -3.13 -1.99 -3.04
N TYR A 102 -4.20 -1.87 -3.83
CA TYR A 102 -4.12 -2.03 -5.29
C TYR A 102 -5.05 -1.08 -6.02
N THR A 103 -4.62 -0.63 -7.19
CA THR A 103 -5.50 -0.09 -8.23
C THR A 103 -5.68 -1.16 -9.30
N VAL A 104 -6.94 -1.52 -9.59
CA VAL A 104 -7.29 -2.65 -10.44
C VAL A 104 -8.28 -2.24 -11.52
N PRO A 105 -7.83 -1.85 -12.72
CA PRO A 105 -8.71 -1.69 -13.89
C PRO A 105 -9.33 -3.03 -14.28
N THR A 106 -10.65 -3.04 -14.45
CA THR A 106 -11.43 -4.22 -14.85
C THR A 106 -12.07 -4.05 -16.22
N GLY A 107 -12.15 -5.16 -16.94
CA GLY A 107 -13.00 -5.29 -18.14
C GLY A 107 -14.39 -5.80 -17.78
N ALA A 108 -15.15 -6.20 -18.80
CA ALA A 108 -16.51 -6.72 -18.62
C ALA A 108 -16.57 -8.00 -17.76
N ALA A 109 -15.56 -8.83 -17.83
CA ALA A 109 -15.55 -10.14 -17.14
C ALA A 109 -14.21 -10.47 -16.44
N THR A 110 -13.18 -9.65 -16.61
CA THR A 110 -11.84 -9.97 -16.11
C THR A 110 -11.13 -8.74 -15.57
N VAL A 111 -10.15 -8.98 -14.70
CA VAL A 111 -9.14 -7.98 -14.32
C VAL A 111 -8.18 -7.78 -15.50
N ASN A 112 -8.01 -6.54 -15.97
CA ASN A 112 -7.12 -6.22 -17.08
C ASN A 112 -5.66 -6.11 -16.65
N SER A 113 -5.43 -5.42 -15.53
CA SER A 113 -4.11 -5.17 -14.95
C SER A 113 -4.26 -4.77 -13.48
N TYR A 114 -3.16 -4.54 -12.80
CA TYR A 114 -3.18 -3.94 -11.46
C TYR A 114 -1.87 -3.21 -11.17
N THR A 115 -1.95 -2.23 -10.28
CA THR A 115 -0.80 -1.57 -9.67
C THR A 115 -0.77 -1.90 -8.19
N ASP A 116 0.37 -2.41 -7.70
CA ASP A 116 0.58 -2.73 -6.29
C ASP A 116 1.08 -1.49 -5.53
N HIS A 117 0.34 -1.05 -4.52
CA HIS A 117 0.69 0.08 -3.67
C HIS A 117 1.24 -0.33 -2.30
N ARG A 118 1.21 -1.63 -1.95
CA ARG A 118 1.64 -2.14 -0.64
C ARG A 118 3.11 -1.91 -0.38
N LEU A 119 3.91 -2.12 -1.41
CA LEU A 119 5.36 -1.95 -1.42
C LEU A 119 5.74 -0.75 -2.31
N ALA A 120 5.02 0.36 -2.21
CA ALA A 120 5.53 1.53 -2.90
C ALA A 120 6.95 1.77 -2.38
N VAL A 121 7.91 1.38 -3.21
CA VAL A 121 9.27 1.87 -3.07
C VAL A 121 9.10 3.38 -2.97
N PRO A 122 9.57 4.05 -1.90
CA PRO A 122 9.57 5.50 -1.90
C PRO A 122 10.21 5.93 -3.22
N ASP A 123 9.66 6.99 -3.83
CA ASP A 123 10.32 7.63 -4.98
C ASP A 123 11.82 7.58 -4.70
N VAL A 124 12.61 7.13 -5.69
CA VAL A 124 14.06 6.93 -5.54
C VAL A 124 14.76 8.15 -4.93
N THR A 125 14.13 9.32 -4.99
CA THR A 125 14.59 10.54 -4.33
C THR A 125 14.14 10.68 -2.87
N GLY A 126 13.13 9.92 -2.43
CA GLY A 126 12.51 10.07 -1.11
C GLY A 126 11.88 11.45 -0.89
N ARG A 127 11.68 12.23 -1.97
CA ARG A 127 11.21 13.62 -1.96
C ARG A 127 9.95 13.75 -2.81
N LEU A 128 8.92 14.31 -2.24
CA LEU A 128 7.74 14.80 -2.94
C LEU A 128 7.91 16.30 -3.20
N ALA A 129 7.87 16.72 -4.44
CA ALA A 129 7.69 18.14 -4.79
C ALA A 129 6.21 18.38 -5.15
N LYS A 130 5.51 19.13 -4.32
CA LYS A 130 4.08 19.43 -4.47
C LYS A 130 3.87 20.90 -4.79
N ALA A 131 3.34 21.19 -5.98
CA ALA A 131 2.90 22.55 -6.31
C ALA A 131 1.58 22.86 -5.59
N MET A 132 1.54 24.00 -4.89
CA MET A 132 0.35 24.52 -4.23
C MET A 132 -0.39 25.47 -5.17
N SER A 133 -1.71 25.32 -5.26
CA SER A 133 -2.58 26.19 -6.08
C SER A 133 -3.20 27.34 -5.25
N ASP A 134 -2.43 27.89 -4.29
CA ASP A 134 -2.89 28.90 -3.34
C ASP A 134 -4.15 28.48 -2.55
N ALA A 135 -4.23 27.19 -2.19
CA ALA A 135 -5.33 26.60 -1.43
C ALA A 135 -4.80 25.61 -0.37
N ASN A 136 -5.63 25.32 0.62
CA ASN A 136 -5.34 24.23 1.56
C ASN A 136 -5.18 22.91 0.78
N THR A 137 -4.16 22.14 1.13
CA THR A 137 -3.78 20.93 0.38
C THR A 137 -3.83 19.72 1.30
N THR A 138 -4.56 18.69 0.89
CA THR A 138 -4.58 17.39 1.56
C THR A 138 -3.66 16.44 0.81
N LEU A 139 -2.70 15.85 1.51
CA LEU A 139 -1.82 14.83 0.93
C LEU A 139 -2.47 13.45 0.98
N THR A 140 -2.23 12.68 -0.06
CA THR A 140 -2.64 11.28 -0.13
C THR A 140 -1.67 10.37 0.64
N PHE A 141 -2.10 9.13 0.94
CA PHE A 141 -1.22 8.11 1.52
C PHE A 141 0.01 7.80 0.66
N ALA A 142 -0.11 7.87 -0.65
CA ALA A 142 1.02 7.68 -1.56
C ALA A 142 2.04 8.82 -1.43
N GLU A 143 1.58 10.06 -1.37
CA GLU A 143 2.44 11.25 -1.26
C GLU A 143 3.20 11.29 0.06
N ILE A 144 2.56 10.95 1.18
CA ILE A 144 3.22 10.95 2.50
C ILE A 144 4.20 9.80 2.72
N ARG A 145 4.36 8.88 1.76
CA ARG A 145 5.43 7.85 1.80
C ARG A 145 6.81 8.44 1.61
N ASN A 146 6.92 9.59 0.98
CA ASN A 146 8.19 10.32 0.88
C ASN A 146 8.57 10.88 2.25
N GLN A 147 9.86 10.82 2.57
CA GLN A 147 10.37 11.39 3.83
C GLN A 147 10.52 12.90 3.76
N ILE A 148 10.73 13.41 2.57
CA ILE A 148 10.90 14.85 2.31
C ILE A 148 9.68 15.33 1.55
N LEU A 149 8.97 16.31 2.12
CA LEU A 149 7.82 16.96 1.52
C LEU A 149 8.19 18.40 1.22
N GLU A 150 8.33 18.73 -0.06
CA GLU A 150 8.59 20.09 -0.51
C GLU A 150 7.35 20.70 -1.13
N PHE A 151 6.98 21.89 -0.69
CA PHE A 151 5.85 22.64 -1.22
C PHE A 151 6.37 23.86 -1.98
N THR A 152 5.89 24.03 -3.22
CA THR A 152 6.25 25.13 -4.13
C THR A 152 5.00 25.89 -4.56
N GLY A 153 5.16 27.05 -5.20
CA GLY A 153 4.06 27.89 -5.69
C GLY A 153 4.00 29.22 -4.98
N THR A 154 3.12 30.10 -5.43
CA THR A 154 2.94 31.44 -4.85
C THR A 154 1.68 31.43 -4.00
N LEU A 155 1.82 31.86 -2.75
CA LEU A 155 0.70 31.94 -1.79
C LEU A 155 0.31 33.41 -1.58
N THR A 156 -0.99 33.67 -1.47
CA THR A 156 -1.58 34.97 -1.09
C THR A 156 -2.10 35.01 0.34
N ALA A 157 -2.12 33.87 1.02
CA ALA A 157 -2.45 33.71 2.43
C ALA A 157 -1.74 32.47 3.01
N ALA A 158 -1.71 32.34 4.33
CA ALA A 158 -1.27 31.10 4.99
C ALA A 158 -2.19 29.93 4.59
N ARG A 159 -1.59 28.77 4.30
CA ARG A 159 -2.33 27.58 3.83
C ARG A 159 -2.04 26.36 4.69
N ASN A 160 -3.06 25.56 4.93
CA ASN A 160 -2.95 24.33 5.69
C ASN A 160 -2.51 23.16 4.79
N ILE A 161 -1.57 22.38 5.30
CA ILE A 161 -1.21 21.08 4.76
C ILE A 161 -1.85 20.02 5.66
N VAL A 162 -2.80 19.28 5.12
CA VAL A 162 -3.49 18.20 5.83
C VAL A 162 -2.82 16.90 5.51
N LEU A 163 -2.27 16.24 6.51
CA LEU A 163 -1.63 14.93 6.41
C LEU A 163 -2.57 13.83 6.90
N PRO A 164 -2.61 12.65 6.24
CA PRO A 164 -3.24 11.48 6.82
C PRO A 164 -2.67 11.14 8.19
N LEU A 165 -3.52 10.72 9.11
CA LEU A 165 -3.13 10.39 10.47
C LEU A 165 -2.38 9.06 10.51
N VAL A 166 -1.05 9.12 10.46
CA VAL A 166 -0.16 7.96 10.57
C VAL A 166 1.02 8.31 11.47
N PRO A 167 1.54 7.38 12.28
CA PRO A 167 2.71 7.60 13.12
C PRO A 167 3.98 7.61 12.27
N ARG A 168 4.32 8.77 11.70
CA ARG A 168 5.48 8.97 10.83
C ARG A 168 6.08 10.36 11.02
N GLN A 169 7.37 10.48 10.72
CA GLN A 169 8.10 11.75 10.74
C GLN A 169 8.44 12.16 9.31
N TRP A 170 8.30 13.44 9.01
CA TRP A 170 8.67 14.05 7.72
C TRP A 170 9.58 15.25 7.93
N THR A 171 10.43 15.49 6.92
CA THR A 171 11.11 16.76 6.75
C THR A 171 10.32 17.60 5.77
N VAL A 172 9.85 18.77 6.20
CA VAL A 172 9.05 19.67 5.35
C VAL A 172 9.91 20.84 4.89
N PHE A 173 9.96 21.06 3.58
CA PHE A 173 10.56 22.24 2.97
C PHE A 173 9.47 23.16 2.44
N ASN A 174 9.43 24.38 2.96
CA ASN A 174 8.60 25.44 2.41
C ASN A 174 9.41 26.21 1.36
N SER A 175 9.21 25.86 0.08
CA SER A 175 9.75 26.56 -1.09
C SER A 175 8.69 27.42 -1.79
N THR A 176 7.61 27.77 -1.07
CA THR A 176 6.59 28.68 -1.59
C THR A 176 7.08 30.14 -1.59
N THR A 177 6.50 30.95 -2.46
CA THR A 177 6.72 32.39 -2.55
C THR A 177 5.47 33.16 -2.08
N GLY A 178 5.57 34.49 -1.91
CA GLY A 178 4.46 35.35 -1.45
C GLY A 178 4.53 35.76 0.01
N GLY A 179 5.51 35.23 0.78
CA GLY A 179 5.74 35.64 2.17
C GLY A 179 4.78 35.06 3.20
N PHE A 180 4.00 34.02 2.82
CA PHE A 180 3.04 33.35 3.72
C PHE A 180 3.57 31.98 4.18
N GLY A 181 3.16 31.57 5.39
CA GLY A 181 3.53 30.29 5.98
C GLY A 181 2.63 29.12 5.55
N LEU A 182 3.19 27.92 5.69
CA LEU A 182 2.42 26.67 5.72
C LEU A 182 2.05 26.35 7.18
N GLN A 183 0.87 25.81 7.40
CA GLN A 183 0.32 25.44 8.70
C GLN A 183 -0.11 23.97 8.70
#